data_8d35a6a923e8996bdd95049391828a8e
#
_entry.id   8d35a6a923e8996bdd95049391828a8e
#
_cell.length_a   1.000
_cell.length_b   1.000
_cell.length_c   1.000
_cell.angle_alpha   90.00
_cell.angle_beta   90.00
_cell.angle_gamma   90.00
#
_symmetry.space_group_name_H-M   'P 1'
#
loop_
_entity.id
_entity.type
_entity.pdbx_description
1 polymer ?
#
loop_
_entity_poly.entity_id
_entity_poly.type
_entity_poly.pdbx_seq_one_letter_code
_entity_poly.pdbx_strand_id
1 'polypeptide(L)'
;MATGLYIDGTRMIDKGVYMGDSFIEQLLTPPTLKEFTSNDARSRDGVQILTSSPKVASRDLTLTFIITGDTPSEMAANKAALLSILGNIQIGVYVPEASDTETFWLTYTGRSVSFSIDLTRTVSKFAAKFTEADPTNRELATWVKDL
;
A
#
# COMPACT_ATOMS: atom_id res chain seq x y z
N MET A 1 16.24 14.62 -5.80
CA MET A 1 16.08 13.18 -5.60
C MET A 1 14.81 12.92 -4.79
N ALA A 2 13.93 12.06 -5.32
CA ALA A 2 12.68 11.76 -4.64
C ALA A 2 12.96 10.92 -3.39
N THR A 3 12.36 11.29 -2.27
CA THR A 3 12.46 10.55 -1.00
C THR A 3 11.12 10.58 -0.30
N GLY A 4 10.85 9.55 0.49
CA GLY A 4 9.64 9.46 1.29
C GLY A 4 8.45 8.89 0.53
N LEU A 5 7.29 9.06 1.10
CA LEU A 5 6.04 8.49 0.59
C LEU A 5 5.35 9.45 -0.37
N TYR A 6 5.01 8.94 -1.55
CA TYR A 6 4.19 9.66 -2.52
C TYR A 6 2.91 8.86 -2.77
N ILE A 7 1.77 9.54 -2.77
CA ILE A 7 0.49 8.94 -3.11
C ILE A 7 -0.15 9.81 -4.18
N ASP A 8 -0.42 9.22 -5.34
CA ASP A 8 -1.02 9.90 -6.48
C ASP A 8 -0.34 11.22 -6.85
N GLY A 9 1.00 11.23 -6.76
CA GLY A 9 1.81 12.39 -7.11
C GLY A 9 2.02 13.40 -5.99
N THR A 10 1.39 13.20 -4.83
CA THR A 10 1.53 14.09 -3.69
C THR A 10 2.56 13.56 -2.73
N ARG A 11 3.57 14.37 -2.42
CA ARG A 11 4.56 14.03 -1.39
C ARG A 11 3.91 14.16 -0.02
N MET A 12 3.73 13.05 0.66
CA MET A 12 2.94 13.04 1.90
C MET A 12 3.62 13.77 3.05
N ILE A 13 4.94 13.83 3.07
CA ILE A 13 5.68 14.60 4.07
C ILE A 13 5.27 16.08 4.06
N ASP A 14 4.98 16.63 2.87
CA ASP A 14 4.54 18.01 2.73
C ASP A 14 3.13 18.24 3.32
N LYS A 15 2.41 17.17 3.56
CA LYS A 15 1.09 17.19 4.20
C LYS A 15 1.14 16.71 5.64
N GLY A 16 2.33 16.63 6.24
CA GLY A 16 2.49 16.18 7.61
C GLY A 16 2.24 14.69 7.81
N VAL A 17 2.28 13.89 6.76
CA VAL A 17 2.04 12.46 6.83
C VAL A 17 3.34 11.72 6.56
N TYR A 18 3.70 10.82 7.46
CA TYR A 18 4.93 10.04 7.41
C TYR A 18 4.61 8.56 7.39
N MET A 19 5.54 7.77 6.89
CA MET A 19 5.45 6.31 6.98
C MET A 19 5.64 5.89 8.44
N GLY A 20 4.73 5.06 8.93
CA GLY A 20 4.83 4.48 10.25
C GLY A 20 5.62 3.18 10.28
N ASP A 21 5.46 2.44 11.38
CA ASP A 21 6.19 1.20 11.60
C ASP A 21 5.87 0.18 10.50
N SER A 22 6.90 -0.50 10.03
CA SER A 22 6.78 -1.62 9.07
C SER A 22 6.16 -1.24 7.73
N PHE A 23 6.12 0.04 7.38
CA PHE A 23 5.50 0.49 6.13
C PHE A 23 6.22 -0.11 4.91
N ILE A 24 7.53 0.04 4.86
CA ILE A 24 8.33 -0.48 3.75
C ILE A 24 8.28 -2.00 3.69
N GLU A 25 8.38 -2.66 4.85
CA GLU A 25 8.31 -4.11 4.93
C GLU A 25 6.97 -4.64 4.41
N GLN A 26 5.88 -3.96 4.71
CA GLN A 26 4.56 -4.35 4.18
C GLN A 26 4.51 -4.21 2.66
N LEU A 27 5.06 -3.13 2.12
CA LEU A 27 5.11 -2.95 0.67
C LEU A 27 5.95 -4.02 -0.01
N LEU A 28 7.03 -4.46 0.62
CA LEU A 28 7.98 -5.41 0.04
C LEU A 28 7.65 -6.87 0.32
N THR A 29 6.67 -7.16 1.18
CA THR A 29 6.29 -8.55 1.47
C THR A 29 5.75 -9.20 0.20
N PRO A 30 6.33 -10.33 -0.22
CA PRO A 30 5.87 -10.98 -1.44
C PRO A 30 4.43 -11.46 -1.33
N PRO A 31 3.68 -11.41 -2.44
CA PRO A 31 2.34 -11.96 -2.46
C PRO A 31 2.38 -13.49 -2.41
N THR A 32 1.28 -14.08 -1.96
CA THR A 32 1.13 -15.52 -2.01
C THR A 32 0.73 -15.95 -3.42
N LEU A 33 1.07 -17.17 -3.77
CA LEU A 33 0.64 -17.74 -5.03
C LEU A 33 -0.78 -18.28 -4.86
N LYS A 34 -1.58 -18.21 -5.93
CA LYS A 34 -2.88 -18.85 -5.93
C LYS A 34 -2.69 -20.35 -5.85
N GLU A 35 -3.55 -21.00 -5.08
CA GLU A 35 -3.52 -22.44 -4.98
C GLU A 35 -3.64 -23.05 -6.38
N PHE A 36 -2.76 -24.00 -6.65
CA PHE A 36 -2.92 -24.80 -7.84
C PHE A 36 -4.21 -25.59 -7.69
N THR A 37 -5.11 -25.41 -8.64
CA THR A 37 -6.12 -26.41 -8.82
C THR A 37 -5.36 -27.61 -9.36
N SER A 38 -4.93 -28.49 -8.47
CA SER A 38 -4.40 -29.76 -8.91
C SER A 38 -5.53 -30.45 -9.64
N ASN A 39 -5.43 -30.48 -10.93
CA ASN A 39 -6.36 -31.28 -11.70
C ASN A 39 -5.98 -32.73 -11.45
N ASP A 40 -6.66 -33.29 -10.50
CA ASP A 40 -6.52 -34.69 -10.14
C ASP A 40 -7.16 -35.58 -11.22
N ALA A 41 -6.73 -35.39 -12.44
CA ALA A 41 -7.16 -36.23 -13.53
C ALA A 41 -6.49 -37.58 -13.34
N ARG A 42 -7.21 -38.47 -12.74
CA ARG A 42 -6.75 -39.79 -12.38
C ARG A 42 -6.36 -40.67 -13.56
N SER A 43 -6.59 -40.19 -14.75
CA SER A 43 -6.20 -40.88 -15.95
C SER A 43 -4.77 -40.63 -16.39
N ARG A 44 -4.04 -39.82 -15.62
CA ARG A 44 -2.66 -39.43 -15.94
C ARG A 44 -1.71 -39.86 -14.84
N ASP A 45 -0.56 -40.35 -15.26
CA ASP A 45 0.49 -40.72 -14.36
C ASP A 45 1.10 -39.44 -13.78
N GLY A 46 0.95 -39.27 -12.48
CA GLY A 46 1.55 -38.16 -11.75
C GLY A 46 0.72 -36.90 -11.80
N VAL A 47 1.06 -36.00 -10.89
CA VAL A 47 0.44 -34.69 -10.80
C VAL A 47 0.94 -33.85 -11.96
N GLN A 48 0.02 -33.47 -12.81
CA GLN A 48 0.38 -32.53 -13.86
C GLN A 48 0.44 -31.15 -13.28
N ILE A 49 1.64 -30.74 -12.95
CA ILE A 49 1.88 -29.36 -12.59
C ILE A 49 1.71 -28.55 -13.86
N LEU A 50 0.71 -27.68 -13.89
CA LEU A 50 0.57 -26.75 -14.99
C LEU A 50 1.85 -25.94 -15.08
N THR A 51 2.56 -26.08 -16.18
CA THR A 51 3.81 -25.36 -16.42
C THR A 51 3.61 -23.88 -16.72
N SER A 52 2.35 -23.44 -16.89
CA SER A 52 2.07 -22.02 -16.96
C SER A 52 2.39 -21.38 -15.60
N SER A 53 3.02 -20.21 -15.63
CA SER A 53 3.39 -19.48 -14.44
C SER A 53 2.22 -19.41 -13.46
N PRO A 54 2.42 -19.79 -12.20
CA PRO A 54 1.35 -19.68 -11.21
C PRO A 54 0.90 -18.23 -11.12
N LYS A 55 -0.40 -18.02 -11.15
CA LYS A 55 -0.95 -16.68 -11.00
C LYS A 55 -0.75 -16.24 -9.57
N VAL A 56 -0.27 -15.01 -9.42
CA VAL A 56 -0.06 -14.41 -8.12
C VAL A 56 -1.42 -13.98 -7.56
N ALA A 57 -1.69 -14.32 -6.31
CA ALA A 57 -2.90 -13.90 -5.64
C ALA A 57 -2.86 -12.40 -5.35
N SER A 58 -4.03 -11.78 -5.24
CA SER A 58 -4.10 -10.44 -4.66
C SER A 58 -3.53 -10.49 -3.25
N ARG A 59 -3.04 -9.36 -2.77
CA ARG A 59 -2.43 -9.34 -1.44
C ARG A 59 -3.06 -8.24 -0.60
N ASP A 60 -3.27 -8.56 0.67
CA ASP A 60 -3.69 -7.57 1.67
C ASP A 60 -2.47 -7.14 2.45
N LEU A 61 -2.36 -5.86 2.70
CA LEU A 61 -1.28 -5.31 3.51
C LEU A 61 -1.83 -4.26 4.45
N THR A 62 -1.20 -4.13 5.60
CA THR A 62 -1.57 -3.12 6.59
C THR A 62 -0.53 -2.02 6.55
N LEU A 63 -0.95 -0.82 6.23
CA LEU A 63 -0.07 0.34 6.20
C LEU A 63 -0.36 1.24 7.37
N THR A 64 0.69 1.68 8.04
CA THR A 64 0.62 2.57 9.19
C THR A 64 1.17 3.92 8.81
N PHE A 65 0.38 4.97 9.07
CA PHE A 65 0.75 6.35 8.78
C PHE A 65 0.90 7.12 10.07
N ILE A 66 1.87 8.00 10.13
CA ILE A 66 2.02 8.97 11.22
C ILE A 66 1.55 10.31 10.68
N ILE A 67 0.51 10.86 11.27
CA ILE A 67 -0.08 12.13 10.86
C ILE A 67 0.28 13.17 11.89
N THR A 68 0.88 14.29 11.46
CA THR A 68 1.36 15.34 12.35
C THR A 68 0.76 16.69 11.95
N GLY A 69 0.87 17.65 12.87
CA GLY A 69 0.52 19.04 12.63
C GLY A 69 1.09 19.89 13.75
N ASP A 70 1.26 21.16 13.49
CA ASP A 70 1.75 22.09 14.51
C ASP A 70 0.69 22.42 15.57
N THR A 71 -0.57 22.26 15.20
CA THR A 71 -1.72 22.46 16.07
C THR A 71 -2.69 21.28 15.91
N PRO A 72 -3.59 21.05 16.89
CA PRO A 72 -4.62 20.02 16.73
C PRO A 72 -5.48 20.23 15.49
N SER A 73 -5.80 21.47 15.14
CA SER A 73 -6.57 21.78 13.93
C SER A 73 -5.81 21.40 12.66
N GLU A 74 -4.52 21.67 12.62
CA GLU A 74 -3.68 21.33 11.47
C GLU A 74 -3.55 19.82 11.32
N MET A 75 -3.34 19.10 12.42
CA MET A 75 -3.27 17.65 12.41
C MET A 75 -4.60 17.05 11.90
N ALA A 76 -5.73 17.58 12.37
CA ALA A 76 -7.05 17.12 11.92
C ALA A 76 -7.24 17.39 10.41
N ALA A 77 -6.78 18.55 9.92
CA ALA A 77 -6.85 18.87 8.50
C ALA A 77 -5.98 17.94 7.67
N ASN A 78 -4.78 17.62 8.14
CA ASN A 78 -3.88 16.68 7.47
C ASN A 78 -4.46 15.28 7.45
N LYS A 79 -5.10 14.85 8.52
CA LYS A 79 -5.81 13.57 8.57
C LYS A 79 -6.93 13.53 7.54
N ALA A 80 -7.74 14.59 7.47
CA ALA A 80 -8.83 14.66 6.51
C ALA A 80 -8.32 14.63 5.07
N ALA A 81 -7.20 15.30 4.79
CA ALA A 81 -6.59 15.29 3.48
C ALA A 81 -6.12 13.88 3.09
N LEU A 82 -5.48 13.16 4.02
CA LEU A 82 -5.07 11.78 3.77
C LEU A 82 -6.27 10.89 3.48
N LEU A 83 -7.31 10.95 4.29
CA LEU A 83 -8.50 10.13 4.09
C LEU A 83 -9.20 10.44 2.76
N SER A 84 -9.17 11.70 2.33
CA SER A 84 -9.72 12.10 1.04
C SER A 84 -8.95 11.44 -0.11
N ILE A 85 -7.62 11.41 -0.02
CA ILE A 85 -6.79 10.74 -1.05
C ILE A 85 -7.06 9.24 -1.05
N LEU A 86 -7.15 8.62 0.13
CA LEU A 86 -7.40 7.18 0.25
C LEU A 86 -8.79 6.79 -0.25
N GLY A 87 -9.72 7.73 -0.33
CA GLY A 87 -11.07 7.48 -0.82
C GLY A 87 -11.18 7.25 -2.31
N ASN A 88 -10.11 7.43 -3.07
CA ASN A 88 -10.11 7.12 -4.49
C ASN A 88 -10.23 5.60 -4.70
N ILE A 89 -10.78 5.21 -5.85
CA ILE A 89 -10.98 3.79 -6.17
C ILE A 89 -9.67 3.02 -6.10
N GLN A 90 -8.60 3.64 -6.59
CA GLN A 90 -7.27 3.05 -6.55
C GLN A 90 -6.25 4.17 -6.39
N ILE A 91 -5.24 3.92 -5.57
CA ILE A 91 -4.17 4.89 -5.35
C ILE A 91 -2.84 4.30 -5.81
N GLY A 92 -1.98 5.16 -6.35
CA GLY A 92 -0.61 4.78 -6.69
C GLY A 92 0.31 5.20 -5.55
N VAL A 93 0.92 4.23 -4.90
CA VAL A 93 1.85 4.46 -3.79
C VAL A 93 3.27 4.26 -4.30
N TYR A 94 4.09 5.29 -4.18
CA TYR A 94 5.48 5.26 -4.62
C TYR A 94 6.39 5.62 -3.44
N VAL A 95 7.28 4.72 -3.10
CA VAL A 95 8.28 4.90 -2.04
C VAL A 95 9.65 4.54 -2.62
N PRO A 96 10.47 5.52 -2.99
CA PRO A 96 11.77 5.22 -3.59
C PRO A 96 12.66 4.34 -2.70
N GLU A 97 12.55 4.47 -1.39
CA GLU A 97 13.32 3.66 -0.44
C GLU A 97 12.93 2.18 -0.49
N ALA A 98 11.70 1.87 -0.90
CA ALA A 98 11.26 0.49 -1.07
C ALA A 98 11.58 0.00 -2.49
N SER A 99 11.17 0.78 -3.50
CA SER A 99 11.47 0.50 -4.90
C SER A 99 11.31 1.79 -5.69
N ASP A 100 12.33 2.19 -6.40
CA ASP A 100 12.29 3.39 -7.25
C ASP A 100 11.79 3.09 -8.67
N THR A 101 11.60 1.81 -9.00
CA THR A 101 11.17 1.37 -10.33
C THR A 101 9.73 0.87 -10.37
N GLU A 102 9.05 0.83 -9.23
CA GLU A 102 7.71 0.27 -9.14
C GLU A 102 6.77 1.23 -8.42
N THR A 103 5.51 1.25 -8.85
CA THR A 103 4.42 1.91 -8.14
C THR A 103 3.46 0.83 -7.64
N PHE A 104 3.07 0.92 -6.37
CA PHE A 104 2.15 -0.04 -5.77
C PHE A 104 0.73 0.50 -5.93
N TRP A 105 -0.08 -0.21 -6.70
CA TRP A 105 -1.47 0.18 -6.98
C TRP A 105 -2.37 -0.49 -5.96
N LEU A 106 -2.84 0.29 -4.99
CA LEU A 106 -3.55 -0.21 -3.82
C LEU A 106 -4.96 0.35 -3.75
N THR A 107 -5.83 -0.42 -3.10
CA THR A 107 -7.19 0.02 -2.78
C THR A 107 -7.36 0.05 -1.28
N TYR A 108 -7.80 1.18 -0.74
CA TYR A 108 -8.13 1.32 0.67
C TYR A 108 -9.44 0.59 0.94
N THR A 109 -9.39 -0.41 1.82
CA THR A 109 -10.58 -1.23 2.08
C THR A 109 -11.45 -0.69 3.21
N GLY A 110 -10.91 0.17 4.04
CA GLY A 110 -11.61 0.63 5.24
C GLY A 110 -11.75 -0.44 6.31
N ARG A 111 -10.97 -1.53 6.22
CA ARG A 111 -11.01 -2.64 7.18
C ARG A 111 -9.83 -2.57 8.12
N SER A 112 -10.01 -3.15 9.30
CA SER A 112 -8.95 -3.24 10.32
C SER A 112 -8.33 -1.87 10.61
N VAL A 113 -9.18 -0.85 10.65
CA VAL A 113 -8.74 0.53 10.89
C VAL A 113 -8.45 0.70 12.37
N SER A 114 -7.27 1.24 12.68
CA SER A 114 -6.92 1.63 14.04
C SER A 114 -6.40 3.06 14.02
N PHE A 115 -6.65 3.77 15.10
CA PHE A 115 -6.25 5.17 15.21
C PHE A 115 -5.90 5.45 16.66
N SER A 116 -4.76 6.09 16.88
CA SER A 116 -4.37 6.57 18.19
C SER A 116 -3.83 7.98 18.06
N ILE A 117 -3.97 8.74 19.12
CA ILE A 117 -3.57 10.16 19.14
C ILE A 117 -2.87 10.46 20.45
N ASP A 118 -1.88 11.33 20.42
CA ASP A 118 -1.17 11.72 21.63
C ASP A 118 -1.97 12.76 22.44
N LEU A 119 -1.49 13.06 23.64
CA LEU A 119 -2.18 13.99 24.54
C LEU A 119 -2.22 15.42 23.98
N THR A 120 -1.23 15.81 23.18
CA THR A 120 -1.18 17.14 22.59
C THR A 120 -2.06 17.27 21.36
N ARG A 121 -2.55 16.13 20.82
CA ARG A 121 -3.36 16.06 19.61
C ARG A 121 -2.66 16.61 18.36
N THR A 122 -1.34 16.58 18.36
CA THR A 122 -0.54 17.02 17.21
C THR A 122 0.12 15.88 16.46
N VAL A 123 0.11 14.68 17.03
CA VAL A 123 0.65 13.48 16.40
C VAL A 123 -0.36 12.34 16.55
N SER A 124 -0.65 11.66 15.46
CA SER A 124 -1.53 10.52 15.48
C SER A 124 -0.96 9.38 14.64
N LYS A 125 -1.43 8.18 14.92
CA LYS A 125 -1.02 6.97 14.23
C LYS A 125 -2.28 6.32 13.66
N PHE A 126 -2.28 6.14 12.35
CA PHE A 126 -3.41 5.57 11.62
C PHE A 126 -2.94 4.33 10.86
N ALA A 127 -3.56 3.20 11.12
CA ALA A 127 -3.26 1.96 10.41
C ALA A 127 -4.53 1.42 9.79
N ALA A 128 -4.41 0.90 8.57
CA ALA A 128 -5.56 0.36 7.86
C ALA A 128 -5.11 -0.69 6.85
N LYS A 129 -6.03 -1.55 6.48
CA LYS A 129 -5.77 -2.59 5.50
C LYS A 129 -6.00 -2.07 4.08
N PHE A 130 -5.09 -2.42 3.21
CA PHE A 130 -5.15 -2.13 1.78
C PHE A 130 -5.06 -3.43 1.00
N THR A 131 -5.61 -3.44 -0.19
CA THR A 131 -5.52 -4.59 -1.09
C THR A 131 -4.78 -4.19 -2.37
N GLU A 132 -3.78 -4.97 -2.72
CA GLU A 132 -3.15 -4.90 -4.03
C GLU A 132 -3.77 -5.99 -4.90
N ALA A 133 -4.67 -5.59 -5.79
CA ALA A 133 -5.46 -6.54 -6.58
C ALA A 133 -4.60 -7.34 -7.55
N ASP A 134 -3.57 -6.72 -8.11
CA ASP A 134 -2.67 -7.37 -9.06
C ASP A 134 -1.21 -7.06 -8.72
N PRO A 135 -0.58 -7.88 -7.86
CA PRO A 135 0.83 -7.65 -7.50
C PRO A 135 1.82 -7.80 -8.66
N THR A 136 1.40 -8.34 -9.78
CA THR A 136 2.27 -8.42 -10.95
C THR A 136 2.29 -7.13 -11.75
N ASN A 137 1.29 -6.26 -11.54
CA ASN A 137 1.20 -4.98 -12.21
C ASN A 137 1.65 -3.87 -11.27
N ARG A 138 2.91 -3.55 -11.33
CA ARG A 138 3.51 -2.45 -10.57
C ARG A 138 4.11 -1.43 -11.52
N GLU A 139 3.37 -1.16 -12.59
CA GLU A 139 3.78 -0.19 -13.58
C GLU A 139 4.01 1.17 -12.93
N LEU A 140 5.14 1.77 -13.27
CA LEU A 140 5.52 3.06 -12.71
C LEU A 140 4.50 4.13 -13.11
N ALA A 141 3.98 4.86 -12.14
CA ALA A 141 3.00 5.90 -12.41
C ALA A 141 3.62 7.01 -13.26
N THR A 142 2.82 7.60 -14.12
CA THR A 142 3.30 8.62 -15.05
C THR A 142 3.83 9.87 -14.35
N TRP A 143 3.31 10.20 -13.18
CA TRP A 143 3.74 11.36 -12.42
C TRP A 143 5.10 11.18 -11.73
N VAL A 144 5.62 9.94 -11.67
CA VAL A 144 6.92 9.68 -11.01
C VAL A 144 8.05 10.43 -11.71
N LYS A 145 8.01 10.52 -13.02
CA LYS A 145 9.05 11.22 -13.79
C LYS A 145 9.09 12.72 -13.49
N ASP A 146 8.03 13.27 -12.94
CA ASP A 146 7.93 14.70 -12.63
C ASP A 146 8.35 15.02 -11.18
N LEU A 147 8.77 14.03 -10.42
CA LEU A 147 9.20 14.23 -9.03
C LEU A 147 10.59 14.85 -8.91
#